data_794eaff92c0c06921fcb314a3e820c8d
#
_entry.id   794eaff92c0c06921fcb314a3e820c8d
#
_cell.length_a   1.000
_cell.length_b   1.000
_cell.length_c   1.000
_cell.angle_alpha   90.00
_cell.angle_beta   90.00
_cell.angle_gamma   90.00
#
_symmetry.space_group_name_H-M   'P 1'
#
loop_
_entity.id
_entity.type
_entity.pdbx_description
1 polymer ?
#
loop_
_entity_poly.entity_id
_entity_poly.type
_entity_poly.pdbx_seq_one_letter_code
_entity_poly.pdbx_strand_id
1 'polypeptide(L)'
;YAIGEGTNTMDKSSSVIQTKLSSFLGRMNYTLYDRYIFTATGRYDGSSLLASGNRWSFFPSFAVAWRINQEKFMKDIPAISNIKLRLSYGVTGNQSIAYAAPLAIMNHVRSYSGGAVTHGMVNGKLANPNLGWESTATYNAGLDLGFIDNRFRVTMNVYQRTTKDMLMNFGLPLSSGYGSIPYNMGKMTNKGFELEASADILTGRVKWTL
;
A
#
# COMPACT_ATOMS: atom_id res chain seq x y z
N TYR A 1 6.08 53.63 20.52
CA TYR A 1 6.52 52.86 19.34
C TYR A 1 5.28 52.67 18.50
N ALA A 2 5.23 53.33 17.34
CA ALA A 2 4.14 53.19 16.39
C ALA A 2 4.28 51.87 15.66
N ILE A 3 3.41 50.91 15.93
CA ILE A 3 3.29 49.61 15.25
C ILE A 3 2.84 49.79 13.77
N GLY A 4 2.58 51.05 13.34
CA GLY A 4 2.04 51.35 12.03
C GLY A 4 3.05 51.70 10.93
N GLU A 5 4.35 51.79 11.21
CA GLU A 5 5.39 52.11 10.20
C GLU A 5 6.09 50.91 9.57
N GLY A 6 5.68 49.71 9.90
CA GLY A 6 6.14 48.54 9.19
C GLY A 6 5.47 48.42 7.84
N THR A 7 6.18 48.79 6.77
CA THR A 7 5.83 48.44 5.39
C THR A 7 6.04 46.93 5.11
N ASN A 8 5.76 46.10 6.10
CA ASN A 8 5.71 44.67 5.91
C ASN A 8 4.35 44.29 5.31
N THR A 9 4.27 44.33 4.01
CA THR A 9 3.30 43.52 3.30
C THR A 9 3.57 42.08 3.71
N MET A 10 2.69 41.49 4.53
CA MET A 10 2.70 40.05 4.73
C MET A 10 2.54 39.40 3.35
N ASP A 11 3.59 38.75 2.88
CA ASP A 11 3.54 37.97 1.64
C ASP A 11 2.48 36.90 1.83
N LYS A 12 1.28 37.15 1.28
CA LYS A 12 0.23 36.13 1.23
C LYS A 12 0.54 35.25 0.03
N SER A 13 0.93 34.01 0.29
CA SER A 13 1.08 33.02 -0.76
C SER A 13 -0.05 32.01 -0.70
N SER A 14 -0.62 31.68 -1.84
CA SER A 14 -1.51 30.54 -1.99
C SER A 14 -0.91 29.57 -3.01
N SER A 15 -0.97 28.27 -2.73
CA SER A 15 -0.50 27.24 -3.65
C SER A 15 -1.61 26.20 -3.86
N VAL A 16 -1.77 25.75 -5.10
CA VAL A 16 -2.65 24.63 -5.44
C VAL A 16 -1.77 23.45 -5.82
N ILE A 17 -1.92 22.35 -5.11
CA ILE A 17 -1.20 21.10 -5.39
C ILE A 17 -2.16 20.16 -6.12
N GLN A 18 -1.80 19.76 -7.33
CA GLN A 18 -2.56 18.80 -8.11
C GLN A 18 -1.77 17.49 -8.24
N THR A 19 -2.33 16.40 -7.77
CA THR A 19 -1.81 15.05 -7.95
C THR A 19 -2.74 14.26 -8.85
N LYS A 20 -2.17 13.40 -9.71
CA LYS A 20 -2.94 12.56 -10.63
C LYS A 20 -2.52 11.11 -10.45
N LEU A 21 -3.52 10.24 -10.31
CA LEU A 21 -3.38 8.79 -10.32
C LEU A 21 -4.27 8.24 -11.44
N SER A 22 -3.71 7.39 -12.29
CA SER A 22 -4.44 6.67 -13.34
C SER A 22 -4.22 5.19 -13.16
N SER A 23 -5.29 4.40 -13.24
CA SER A 23 -5.24 2.96 -13.01
C SER A 23 -6.05 2.21 -14.06
N PHE A 24 -5.46 1.14 -14.60
CA PHE A 24 -6.14 0.17 -15.46
C PHE A 24 -6.19 -1.17 -14.72
N LEU A 25 -7.37 -1.76 -14.64
CA LEU A 25 -7.60 -3.01 -13.91
C LEU A 25 -8.24 -4.05 -14.82
N GLY A 26 -7.68 -5.26 -14.80
CA GLY A 26 -8.28 -6.45 -15.38
C GLY A 26 -8.36 -7.57 -14.35
N ARG A 27 -9.52 -8.24 -14.25
CA ARG A 27 -9.71 -9.41 -13.38
C ARG A 27 -10.41 -10.53 -14.14
N MET A 28 -9.91 -11.74 -13.93
CA MET A 28 -10.50 -12.97 -14.43
C MET A 28 -10.76 -13.91 -13.24
N ASN A 29 -11.98 -14.44 -13.17
CA ASN A 29 -12.35 -15.49 -12.22
C ASN A 29 -12.81 -16.70 -13.02
N TYR A 30 -12.28 -17.87 -12.70
CA TYR A 30 -12.64 -19.11 -13.32
C TYR A 30 -12.90 -20.18 -12.29
N THR A 31 -14.07 -20.83 -12.35
CA THR A 31 -14.44 -21.92 -11.46
C THR A 31 -14.55 -23.20 -12.28
N LEU A 32 -13.76 -24.20 -11.90
CA LEU A 32 -13.71 -25.49 -12.57
C LEU A 32 -14.37 -26.54 -11.66
N TYR A 33 -15.36 -27.27 -12.20
CA TYR A 33 -16.12 -28.32 -11.50
C TYR A 33 -16.72 -27.91 -10.15
N ASP A 34 -17.00 -26.62 -9.96
CA ASP A 34 -17.44 -26.05 -8.67
C ASP A 34 -16.50 -26.29 -7.46
N ARG A 35 -15.28 -26.77 -7.71
CA ARG A 35 -14.30 -27.15 -6.68
C ARG A 35 -13.05 -26.30 -6.72
N TYR A 36 -12.55 -25.98 -7.90
CA TYR A 36 -11.30 -25.24 -8.08
C TYR A 36 -11.64 -23.85 -8.58
N ILE A 37 -11.26 -22.84 -7.81
CA ILE A 37 -11.54 -21.44 -8.11
C ILE A 37 -10.19 -20.77 -8.36
N PHE A 38 -10.04 -20.17 -9.53
CA PHE A 38 -8.86 -19.42 -9.95
C PHE A 38 -9.23 -17.96 -10.11
N THR A 39 -8.44 -17.09 -9.56
CA THR A 39 -8.56 -15.63 -9.73
C THR A 39 -7.23 -15.08 -10.19
N ALA A 40 -7.22 -14.34 -11.28
CA ALA A 40 -6.07 -13.55 -11.72
C ALA A 40 -6.49 -12.10 -11.84
N THR A 41 -5.68 -11.19 -11.31
CA THR A 41 -5.91 -9.75 -11.40
C THR A 41 -4.62 -9.07 -11.82
N GLY A 42 -4.69 -8.16 -12.77
CA GLY A 42 -3.61 -7.28 -13.15
C GLY A 42 -4.05 -5.84 -12.98
N ARG A 43 -3.23 -5.02 -12.32
CA ARG A 43 -3.44 -3.59 -12.18
C ARG A 43 -2.21 -2.83 -12.67
N TYR A 44 -2.42 -1.88 -13.55
CA TYR A 44 -1.38 -1.01 -14.09
C TYR A 44 -1.66 0.41 -13.65
N ASP A 45 -0.82 0.92 -12.74
CA ASP A 45 -1.02 2.20 -12.07
C ASP A 45 0.04 3.21 -12.48
N GLY A 46 -0.38 4.45 -12.71
CA GLY A 46 0.51 5.57 -13.02
C GLY A 46 0.28 6.76 -12.11
N SER A 47 1.36 7.26 -11.48
CA SER A 47 1.32 8.36 -10.52
C SER A 47 2.16 9.56 -10.97
N SER A 48 1.60 10.77 -10.82
CA SER A 48 2.32 12.01 -11.05
C SER A 48 3.29 12.38 -9.92
N LEU A 49 3.23 11.71 -8.79
CA LEU A 49 4.12 11.96 -7.64
C LEU A 49 5.52 11.36 -7.83
N LEU A 50 5.69 10.43 -8.78
CA LEU A 50 6.92 9.71 -9.02
C LEU A 50 7.69 10.29 -10.22
N ALA A 51 8.97 9.93 -10.33
CA ALA A 51 9.84 10.37 -11.41
C ALA A 51 9.30 9.95 -12.78
N SER A 52 9.53 10.75 -13.81
CA SER A 52 8.91 10.59 -15.14
C SER A 52 9.13 9.20 -15.75
N GLY A 53 10.30 8.58 -15.53
CA GLY A 53 10.62 7.23 -16.00
C GLY A 53 9.99 6.10 -15.18
N ASN A 54 9.57 6.37 -13.92
CA ASN A 54 9.10 5.38 -12.96
C ASN A 54 7.65 5.59 -12.51
N ARG A 55 6.89 6.38 -13.26
CA ARG A 55 5.49 6.69 -12.93
C ARG A 55 4.58 5.48 -12.98
N TRP A 56 4.81 4.58 -13.93
CA TRP A 56 3.95 3.45 -14.19
C TRP A 56 4.53 2.16 -13.65
N SER A 57 3.68 1.36 -13.01
CA SER A 57 4.06 0.03 -12.51
C SER A 57 2.91 -0.97 -12.63
N PHE A 58 3.25 -2.25 -12.77
CA PHE A 58 2.29 -3.34 -12.89
C PHE A 58 2.25 -4.16 -11.60
N PHE A 59 1.05 -4.40 -11.09
CA PHE A 59 0.79 -5.10 -9.84
C PHE A 59 -0.09 -6.32 -10.11
N PRO A 60 0.52 -7.50 -10.30
CA PRO A 60 -0.20 -8.75 -10.49
C PRO A 60 -0.70 -9.34 -9.18
N SER A 61 -1.80 -10.09 -9.23
CA SER A 61 -2.21 -10.96 -8.15
C SER A 61 -2.88 -12.23 -8.68
N PHE A 62 -2.63 -13.35 -7.99
CA PHE A 62 -3.16 -14.66 -8.31
C PHE A 62 -3.68 -15.32 -7.03
N ALA A 63 -4.83 -15.97 -7.15
CA ALA A 63 -5.39 -16.76 -6.05
C ALA A 63 -5.98 -18.06 -6.59
N VAL A 64 -5.81 -19.11 -5.80
CA VAL A 64 -6.40 -20.42 -6.04
C VAL A 64 -7.13 -20.83 -4.76
N ALA A 65 -8.36 -21.30 -4.91
CA ALA A 65 -9.09 -21.92 -3.82
C ALA A 65 -9.60 -23.29 -4.24
N TRP A 66 -9.43 -24.27 -3.35
CA TRP A 66 -9.92 -25.62 -3.51
C TRP A 66 -10.97 -25.92 -2.46
N ARG A 67 -12.20 -26.21 -2.91
CA ARG A 67 -13.31 -26.66 -2.07
C ARG A 67 -13.21 -28.17 -1.90
N ILE A 68 -12.48 -28.61 -0.88
CA ILE A 68 -12.22 -30.03 -0.61
C ILE A 68 -13.53 -30.77 -0.24
N ASN A 69 -14.45 -30.07 0.42
CA ASN A 69 -15.76 -30.65 0.76
C ASN A 69 -16.63 -31.05 -0.45
N GLN A 70 -16.29 -30.56 -1.66
CA GLN A 70 -16.99 -30.95 -2.89
C GLN A 70 -16.38 -32.20 -3.56
N GLU A 71 -15.29 -32.74 -2.99
CA GLU A 71 -14.67 -33.95 -3.52
C GLU A 71 -15.47 -35.22 -3.16
N LYS A 72 -15.37 -36.23 -4.03
CA LYS A 72 -16.15 -37.47 -3.86
C LYS A 72 -15.84 -38.18 -2.55
N PHE A 73 -14.58 -38.15 -2.12
CA PHE A 73 -14.15 -38.82 -0.86
C PHE A 73 -14.61 -38.11 0.41
N MET A 74 -15.12 -36.87 0.30
CA MET A 74 -15.63 -36.09 1.45
C MET A 74 -17.14 -36.27 1.67
N LYS A 75 -17.87 -36.84 0.71
CA LYS A 75 -19.33 -36.97 0.77
C LYS A 75 -19.83 -37.88 1.90
N ASP A 76 -18.97 -38.80 2.33
CA ASP A 76 -19.30 -39.77 3.38
C ASP A 76 -19.00 -39.26 4.79
N ILE A 77 -18.60 -37.99 4.94
CA ILE A 77 -18.23 -37.38 6.23
C ILE A 77 -19.20 -36.22 6.53
N PRO A 78 -20.43 -36.49 7.04
CA PRO A 78 -21.43 -35.45 7.21
C PRO A 78 -21.10 -34.44 8.33
N ALA A 79 -20.18 -34.78 9.24
CA ALA A 79 -19.76 -33.86 10.30
C ALA A 79 -19.00 -32.65 9.79
N ILE A 80 -18.42 -32.72 8.58
CA ILE A 80 -17.62 -31.64 7.97
C ILE A 80 -18.46 -30.99 6.88
N SER A 81 -18.89 -29.77 7.13
CA SER A 81 -19.74 -29.01 6.22
C SER A 81 -18.95 -28.19 5.21
N ASN A 82 -17.75 -27.76 5.58
CA ASN A 82 -16.89 -26.98 4.69
C ASN A 82 -15.41 -27.26 4.97
N ILE A 83 -14.65 -27.53 3.91
CA ILE A 83 -13.18 -27.46 3.92
C ILE A 83 -12.77 -26.75 2.65
N LYS A 84 -12.06 -25.60 2.80
CA LYS A 84 -11.58 -24.84 1.70
C LYS A 84 -10.15 -24.41 1.93
N LEU A 85 -9.25 -24.85 1.07
CA LEU A 85 -7.85 -24.41 1.03
C LEU A 85 -7.73 -23.21 0.10
N ARG A 86 -7.01 -22.18 0.54
CA ARG A 86 -6.78 -20.95 -0.24
C ARG A 86 -5.28 -20.67 -0.30
N LEU A 87 -4.79 -20.38 -1.49
CA LEU A 87 -3.42 -19.91 -1.72
C LEU A 87 -3.50 -18.64 -2.54
N SER A 88 -2.76 -17.62 -2.16
CA SER A 88 -2.70 -16.39 -2.93
C SER A 88 -1.33 -15.75 -2.90
N TYR A 89 -1.03 -15.08 -4.00
CA TYR A 89 0.11 -14.20 -4.17
C TYR A 89 -0.37 -12.88 -4.79
N GLY A 90 0.12 -11.77 -4.28
CA GLY A 90 -0.21 -10.48 -4.84
C GLY A 90 0.85 -9.44 -4.56
N VAL A 91 1.02 -8.52 -5.51
CA VAL A 91 1.89 -7.36 -5.37
C VAL A 91 1.02 -6.11 -5.31
N THR A 92 1.30 -5.23 -4.35
CA THR A 92 0.65 -3.92 -4.22
C THR A 92 1.69 -2.82 -4.22
N GLY A 93 1.37 -1.69 -4.87
CA GLY A 93 2.19 -0.50 -4.92
C GLY A 93 1.77 0.53 -3.88
N ASN A 94 2.75 1.27 -3.35
CA ASN A 94 2.56 2.46 -2.55
C ASN A 94 3.33 3.63 -3.18
N GLN A 95 2.66 4.77 -3.30
CA GLN A 95 3.20 6.03 -3.86
C GLN A 95 3.20 7.16 -2.84
N SER A 96 2.95 6.87 -1.56
CA SER A 96 2.75 7.87 -0.51
C SER A 96 4.06 8.62 -0.23
N ILE A 97 4.28 9.69 -0.99
CA ILE A 97 5.43 10.58 -0.86
C ILE A 97 4.99 12.03 -1.03
N ALA A 98 5.79 12.96 -0.50
CA ALA A 98 5.52 14.38 -0.61
C ALA A 98 5.47 14.83 -2.07
N TYR A 99 4.57 15.78 -2.38
CA TYR A 99 4.49 16.42 -3.68
C TYR A 99 5.86 16.97 -4.13
N ALA A 100 6.14 16.88 -5.42
CA ALA A 100 7.40 17.30 -6.04
C ALA A 100 8.65 16.61 -5.45
N ALA A 101 8.50 15.41 -4.85
CA ALA A 101 9.64 14.64 -4.33
C ALA A 101 10.74 14.36 -5.38
N PRO A 102 10.44 14.06 -6.67
CA PRO A 102 11.47 13.83 -7.68
C PRO A 102 12.08 15.11 -8.25
N LEU A 103 11.59 16.31 -7.88
CA LEU A 103 12.02 17.57 -8.46
C LEU A 103 13.00 18.33 -7.55
N ALA A 104 13.96 19.02 -8.15
CA ALA A 104 14.75 20.03 -7.45
C ALA A 104 13.89 21.28 -7.20
N ILE A 105 13.97 21.82 -6.00
CA ILE A 105 13.25 23.03 -5.61
C ILE A 105 14.30 24.04 -5.12
N MET A 106 14.16 25.30 -5.55
CA MET A 106 14.93 26.42 -5.03
C MET A 106 14.03 27.29 -4.15
N ASN A 107 14.55 27.67 -2.99
CA ASN A 107 13.86 28.55 -2.06
C ASN A 107 14.36 29.98 -2.26
N HIS A 108 13.44 30.94 -2.25
CA HIS A 108 13.76 32.35 -2.17
C HIS A 108 14.26 32.69 -0.75
N VAL A 109 15.38 33.35 -0.67
CA VAL A 109 15.91 33.89 0.58
C VAL A 109 16.10 35.39 0.46
N ARG A 110 15.87 36.09 1.56
CA ARG A 110 16.18 37.49 1.68
C ARG A 110 17.43 37.62 2.55
N SER A 111 18.40 38.33 2.11
CA SER A 111 19.60 38.68 2.86
C SER A 111 19.69 40.18 3.01
N TYR A 112 20.17 40.64 4.14
CA TYR A 112 20.42 42.06 4.40
C TYR A 112 21.92 42.28 4.33
N SER A 113 22.38 43.08 3.34
CA SER A 113 23.77 43.38 3.18
C SER A 113 23.92 44.82 2.70
N GLY A 114 24.87 45.58 3.29
CA GLY A 114 25.15 46.97 2.91
C GLY A 114 23.99 47.93 3.07
N GLY A 115 23.07 47.70 4.03
CA GLY A 115 21.89 48.57 4.24
C GLY A 115 20.71 48.31 3.32
N ALA A 116 20.81 47.32 2.41
CA ALA A 116 19.75 46.95 1.47
C ALA A 116 19.34 45.52 1.61
N VAL A 117 18.03 45.22 1.34
CA VAL A 117 17.50 43.86 1.24
C VAL A 117 17.84 43.32 -0.16
N THR A 118 18.62 42.26 -0.19
CA THR A 118 18.93 41.52 -1.42
C THR A 118 18.13 40.22 -1.45
N HIS A 119 17.60 39.91 -2.64
CA HIS A 119 16.86 38.64 -2.89
C HIS A 119 17.84 37.66 -3.53
N GLY A 120 17.88 36.46 -2.99
CA GLY A 120 18.67 35.35 -3.49
C GLY A 120 17.87 34.08 -3.63
N MET A 121 18.46 33.07 -4.26
CA MET A 121 17.91 31.72 -4.33
C MET A 121 18.93 30.76 -3.72
N VAL A 122 18.43 29.85 -2.89
CA VAL A 122 19.22 28.74 -2.33
C VAL A 122 18.58 27.43 -2.70
N ASN A 123 19.38 26.39 -2.77
CA ASN A 123 18.89 25.04 -2.98
C ASN A 123 17.98 24.64 -1.82
N GLY A 124 16.71 24.34 -2.11
CA GLY A 124 15.73 23.93 -1.11
C GLY A 124 15.58 22.43 -1.03
N LYS A 125 15.65 21.74 -2.18
CA LYS A 125 15.45 20.30 -2.28
C LYS A 125 16.26 19.70 -3.41
N LEU A 126 16.91 18.56 -3.13
CA LEU A 126 17.64 17.79 -4.13
C LEU A 126 16.65 16.91 -4.93
N ALA A 127 16.81 16.87 -6.24
CA ALA A 127 16.03 16.01 -7.12
C ALA A 127 16.41 14.54 -6.97
N ASN A 128 15.42 13.65 -7.05
CA ASN A 128 15.66 12.22 -7.27
C ASN A 128 14.93 11.75 -8.55
N PRO A 129 15.61 11.73 -9.71
CA PRO A 129 15.01 11.31 -10.97
C PRO A 129 14.70 9.82 -11.04
N ASN A 130 15.17 9.01 -10.09
CA ASN A 130 14.96 7.57 -10.02
C ASN A 130 13.85 7.16 -9.04
N LEU A 131 13.16 8.12 -8.42
CA LEU A 131 12.12 7.85 -7.44
C LEU A 131 10.96 7.06 -8.08
N GLY A 132 10.70 5.86 -7.55
CA GLY A 132 9.70 4.93 -8.06
C GLY A 132 8.72 4.45 -6.99
N TRP A 133 7.93 3.44 -7.36
CA TRP A 133 6.96 2.80 -6.48
C TRP A 133 7.64 1.99 -5.39
N GLU A 134 7.15 2.10 -4.17
CA GLU A 134 7.36 1.10 -3.13
C GLU A 134 6.46 -0.10 -3.46
N SER A 135 6.98 -1.31 -3.37
CA SER A 135 6.25 -2.54 -3.70
C SER A 135 6.19 -3.51 -2.53
N THR A 136 4.99 -4.06 -2.29
CA THR A 136 4.75 -5.07 -1.26
C THR A 136 4.24 -6.35 -1.91
N ALA A 137 5.04 -7.41 -1.86
CA ALA A 137 4.65 -8.75 -2.25
C ALA A 137 4.10 -9.51 -1.04
N THR A 138 2.91 -10.09 -1.17
CA THR A 138 2.26 -10.87 -0.12
C THR A 138 1.98 -12.27 -0.62
N TYR A 139 2.44 -13.27 0.13
CA TYR A 139 2.05 -14.68 0.02
C TYR A 139 1.11 -15.00 1.17
N ASN A 140 0.02 -15.66 0.88
CA ASN A 140 -0.95 -16.09 1.89
C ASN A 140 -1.42 -17.52 1.60
N ALA A 141 -1.49 -18.35 2.66
CA ALA A 141 -2.13 -19.64 2.65
C ALA A 141 -3.19 -19.67 3.74
N GLY A 142 -4.41 -20.04 3.38
CA GLY A 142 -5.56 -20.07 4.30
C GLY A 142 -6.31 -21.39 4.24
N LEU A 143 -6.84 -21.83 5.37
CA LEU A 143 -7.69 -23.00 5.52
C LEU A 143 -8.97 -22.59 6.25
N ASP A 144 -10.11 -22.79 5.60
CA ASP A 144 -11.43 -22.57 6.17
C ASP A 144 -12.06 -23.92 6.49
N LEU A 145 -12.46 -24.12 7.72
CA LEU A 145 -13.12 -25.33 8.21
C LEU A 145 -14.52 -24.97 8.72
N GLY A 146 -15.50 -25.80 8.39
CA GLY A 146 -16.87 -25.69 8.90
C GLY A 146 -17.37 -27.05 9.33
N PHE A 147 -17.97 -27.14 10.52
CA PHE A 147 -18.50 -28.36 11.12
C PHE A 147 -19.98 -28.20 11.47
N ILE A 148 -20.72 -29.28 11.41
CA ILE A 148 -22.13 -29.37 11.84
C ILE A 148 -22.98 -28.26 11.20
N ASP A 149 -23.14 -28.33 9.86
CA ASP A 149 -23.84 -27.33 9.04
C ASP A 149 -23.28 -25.89 9.20
N ASN A 150 -21.94 -25.80 9.28
CA ASN A 150 -21.18 -24.55 9.51
C ASN A 150 -21.51 -23.87 10.86
N ARG A 151 -22.05 -24.58 11.81
CA ARG A 151 -22.34 -24.10 13.16
C ARG A 151 -21.05 -23.72 13.90
N PHE A 152 -19.97 -24.48 13.66
CA PHE A 152 -18.62 -24.16 14.13
C PHE A 152 -17.74 -23.86 12.92
N ARG A 153 -17.12 -22.71 12.91
CA ARG A 153 -16.23 -22.26 11.82
C ARG A 153 -14.86 -21.92 12.37
N VAL A 154 -13.83 -22.36 11.68
CA VAL A 154 -12.43 -22.05 12.00
C VAL A 154 -11.74 -21.62 10.73
N THR A 155 -11.11 -20.46 10.77
CA THR A 155 -10.28 -19.93 9.69
C THR A 155 -8.85 -19.77 10.18
N MET A 156 -7.91 -20.36 9.46
CA MET A 156 -6.48 -20.27 9.73
C MET A 156 -5.80 -19.60 8.54
N ASN A 157 -4.96 -18.60 8.79
CA ASN A 157 -4.17 -17.96 7.75
C ASN A 157 -2.69 -17.91 8.17
N VAL A 158 -1.82 -18.16 7.21
CA VAL A 158 -0.37 -17.94 7.33
C VAL A 158 0.03 -17.01 6.22
N TYR A 159 0.74 -15.94 6.54
CA TYR A 159 1.17 -14.98 5.54
C TYR A 159 2.62 -14.58 5.69
N GLN A 160 3.20 -14.21 4.56
CA GLN A 160 4.47 -13.49 4.50
C GLN A 160 4.31 -12.30 3.58
N ARG A 161 4.60 -11.12 4.12
CA ARG A 161 4.57 -9.85 3.40
C ARG A 161 5.97 -9.28 3.35
N THR A 162 6.45 -8.94 2.15
CA THR A 162 7.76 -8.33 1.94
C THR A 162 7.60 -7.03 1.18
N THR A 163 7.91 -5.92 1.84
CA THR A 163 7.98 -4.59 1.24
C THR A 163 9.41 -4.32 0.79
N LYS A 164 9.59 -3.85 -0.43
CA LYS A 164 10.86 -3.44 -1.03
C LYS A 164 10.76 -2.02 -1.55
N ASP A 165 11.92 -1.40 -1.74
CA ASP A 165 12.05 -0.06 -2.30
C ASP A 165 11.20 0.96 -1.52
N MET A 166 11.27 0.88 -0.17
CA MET A 166 10.49 1.72 0.72
C MET A 166 10.77 3.19 0.47
N LEU A 167 9.73 4.00 0.39
CA LEU A 167 9.82 5.44 0.20
C LEU A 167 10.23 6.12 1.51
N MET A 168 11.47 6.53 1.61
CA MET A 168 12.06 7.11 2.82
C MET A 168 12.84 8.38 2.50
N ASN A 169 12.95 9.28 3.48
CA ASN A 169 13.85 10.41 3.41
C ASN A 169 15.22 9.98 3.95
N PHE A 170 16.21 9.98 3.09
CA PHE A 170 17.60 9.70 3.46
C PHE A 170 18.30 10.99 3.89
N GLY A 171 18.82 11.02 5.12
CA GLY A 171 19.56 12.17 5.67
C GLY A 171 20.91 12.35 4.96
N LEU A 172 21.19 13.57 4.56
CA LEU A 172 22.46 13.92 3.93
C LEU A 172 23.38 14.67 4.90
N PRO A 173 24.71 14.57 4.75
CA PRO A 173 25.64 15.40 5.52
C PRO A 173 25.36 16.88 5.27
N LEU A 174 25.45 17.70 6.32
CA LEU A 174 25.20 19.15 6.23
C LEU A 174 26.13 19.87 5.23
N SER A 175 27.32 19.31 4.98
CA SER A 175 28.25 19.79 3.95
C SER A 175 27.71 19.71 2.53
N SER A 176 26.67 18.91 2.27
CA SER A 176 26.01 18.86 0.97
C SER A 176 25.11 20.06 0.68
N GLY A 177 24.78 20.87 1.70
CA GLY A 177 23.81 21.95 1.62
C GLY A 177 22.35 21.51 1.64
N TYR A 178 22.07 20.19 1.83
CA TYR A 178 20.73 19.61 1.90
C TYR A 178 20.56 18.79 3.16
N GLY A 179 19.35 18.81 3.75
CA GLY A 179 19.04 18.00 4.94
C GLY A 179 18.73 16.54 4.60
N SER A 180 18.00 16.30 3.51
CA SER A 180 17.61 14.95 3.11
C SER A 180 17.22 14.88 1.64
N ILE A 181 17.20 13.65 1.11
CA ILE A 181 16.69 13.32 -0.22
C ILE A 181 15.66 12.17 -0.10
N PRO A 182 14.51 12.25 -0.77
CA PRO A 182 13.61 11.12 -0.87
C PRO A 182 14.23 10.02 -1.75
N TYR A 183 14.22 8.79 -1.25
CA TYR A 183 14.88 7.67 -1.91
C TYR A 183 14.10 6.37 -1.70
N ASN A 184 14.14 5.48 -2.71
CA ASN A 184 13.65 4.13 -2.58
C ASN A 184 14.73 3.26 -1.97
N MET A 185 14.58 2.86 -0.72
CA MET A 185 15.59 2.05 -0.03
C MET A 185 14.98 1.16 1.04
N GLY A 186 15.70 0.10 1.33
CA GLY A 186 15.32 -0.81 2.40
C GLY A 186 14.35 -1.91 1.97
N LYS A 187 14.24 -2.89 2.87
CA LYS A 187 13.37 -4.05 2.75
C LYS A 187 12.85 -4.42 4.12
N MET A 188 11.56 -4.64 4.23
CA MET A 188 10.91 -5.13 5.45
C MET A 188 10.15 -6.40 5.16
N THR A 189 10.26 -7.39 6.05
CA THR A 189 9.50 -8.64 5.93
C THR A 189 8.72 -8.89 7.21
N ASN A 190 7.41 -9.08 7.06
CA ASN A 190 6.49 -9.47 8.12
C ASN A 190 5.95 -10.86 7.82
N LYS A 191 5.88 -11.70 8.83
CA LYS A 191 5.26 -13.03 8.78
C LYS A 191 4.30 -13.15 9.94
N GLY A 192 3.18 -13.82 9.73
CA GLY A 192 2.20 -14.00 10.77
C GLY A 192 1.34 -15.23 10.56
N PHE A 193 0.72 -15.65 11.66
CA PHE A 193 -0.33 -16.64 11.71
C PHE A 193 -1.56 -16.00 12.34
N GLU A 194 -2.71 -16.22 11.75
CA GLU A 194 -4.00 -15.73 12.23
C GLU A 194 -4.94 -16.91 12.39
N LEU A 195 -5.63 -16.96 13.52
CA LEU A 195 -6.64 -17.95 13.83
C LEU A 195 -7.93 -17.23 14.23
N GLU A 196 -8.99 -17.52 13.53
CA GLU A 196 -10.33 -17.06 13.84
C GLU A 196 -11.22 -18.28 14.07
N ALA A 197 -11.97 -18.28 15.17
CA ALA A 197 -12.96 -19.31 15.47
C ALA A 197 -14.30 -18.64 15.80
N SER A 198 -15.39 -19.18 15.25
CA SER A 198 -16.74 -18.71 15.54
C SER A 198 -17.69 -19.90 15.72
N ALA A 199 -18.67 -19.74 16.60
CA ALA A 199 -19.66 -20.77 16.91
C ALA A 199 -21.07 -20.17 17.04
N ASP A 200 -22.03 -20.76 16.34
CA ASP A 200 -23.45 -20.47 16.53
C ASP A 200 -24.02 -21.36 17.66
N ILE A 201 -23.98 -20.83 18.89
CA ILE A 201 -24.34 -21.57 20.11
C ILE A 201 -25.83 -21.82 20.14
N LEU A 202 -26.64 -20.79 19.88
CA LEU A 202 -28.11 -20.91 19.80
C LEU A 202 -28.56 -20.55 18.38
N THR A 203 -29.34 -21.47 17.79
CA THR A 203 -29.84 -21.33 16.40
C THR A 203 -31.37 -21.29 16.33
N GLY A 204 -32.08 -21.19 17.47
CA GLY A 204 -33.54 -21.14 17.57
C GLY A 204 -34.13 -19.72 17.42
N ARG A 205 -35.21 -19.43 18.18
CA ARG A 205 -35.82 -18.10 18.24
C ARG A 205 -34.85 -17.04 18.77
N VAL A 206 -33.96 -17.43 19.65
CA VAL A 206 -32.82 -16.60 20.09
C VAL A 206 -31.58 -17.10 19.36
N LYS A 207 -30.87 -16.19 18.71
CA LYS A 207 -29.59 -16.49 18.03
C LYS A 207 -28.47 -15.95 18.88
N TRP A 208 -27.47 -16.78 19.16
CA TRP A 208 -26.26 -16.37 19.85
C TRP A 208 -25.03 -16.93 19.10
N THR A 209 -24.22 -16.05 18.58
CA THR A 209 -22.95 -16.35 17.89
C THR A 209 -21.80 -15.79 18.73
N LEU A 210 -20.79 -16.59 18.90
CA LEU A 210 -19.52 -16.21 19.56
C LEU A 210 -18.45 -16.02 18.50
#